data_4a12fefc2ee15861e7645f87ea51fc4a
#
_entry.id   4a12fefc2ee15861e7645f87ea51fc4a
#
_cell.length_a   1.000
_cell.length_b   1.000
_cell.length_c   1.000
_cell.angle_alpha   90.00
_cell.angle_beta   90.00
_cell.angle_gamma   90.00
#
_symmetry.space_group_name_H-M   'P 1'
#
loop_
_entity.id
_entity.type
_entity.pdbx_description
1 polymer ?
#
loop_
_entity_poly.entity_id
_entity_poly.type
_entity_poly.pdbx_seq_one_letter_code
_entity_poly.pdbx_strand_id
1 'polypeptide(L)'
;MQTEKECYITHSTLELHKHHIFYGTANRQKSEKWGCWVWLTAKYHNMSDRGVHFDKALDLQLKQECQRRFEALYGHDTFMMVFHRNYLEVE
;
A
#
# COMPACT_ATOMS: atom_id res chain seq x y z
N MET A 1 -0.39 4.75 -7.29
CA MET A 1 -0.25 5.65 -6.12
C MET A 1 1.03 6.45 -6.19
N GLN A 2 2.14 5.83 -6.53
CA GLN A 2 3.43 6.51 -6.62
C GLN A 2 3.85 6.64 -8.08
N THR A 3 4.37 7.83 -8.47
CA THR A 3 4.77 8.08 -9.86
C THR A 3 6.28 7.96 -10.09
N GLU A 4 7.09 8.11 -9.05
CA GLU A 4 8.53 8.01 -9.14
C GLU A 4 9.03 6.74 -8.50
N LYS A 5 10.09 6.15 -9.08
CA LYS A 5 10.68 4.93 -8.55
C LYS A 5 11.69 5.27 -7.45
N GLU A 6 11.16 5.51 -6.27
CA GLU A 6 11.92 5.77 -5.05
C GLU A 6 11.15 5.21 -3.85
N CYS A 7 11.84 4.96 -2.75
CA CYS A 7 11.19 4.50 -1.54
C CYS A 7 10.15 5.52 -1.07
N TYR A 8 8.93 5.07 -0.85
CA TYR A 8 7.82 5.92 -0.43
C TYR A 8 8.08 6.59 0.93
N ILE A 9 8.91 5.97 1.77
CA ILE A 9 9.21 6.46 3.11
C ILE A 9 10.48 7.32 3.13
N THR A 10 11.58 6.84 2.51
CA THR A 10 12.90 7.46 2.63
C THR A 10 13.36 8.21 1.39
N HIS A 11 12.68 8.03 0.26
CA HIS A 11 13.04 8.57 -1.05
C HIS A 11 14.35 8.00 -1.62
N SER A 12 14.92 6.96 -0.99
CA SER A 12 16.08 6.26 -1.51
C SER A 12 15.75 5.56 -2.83
N THR A 13 16.72 5.51 -3.74
CA THR A 13 16.58 4.80 -5.02
C THR A 13 17.27 3.44 -5.02
N LEU A 14 17.83 3.02 -3.89
CA LEU A 14 18.60 1.78 -3.76
C LEU A 14 17.75 0.65 -3.17
N GLU A 15 17.94 -0.55 -3.70
CA GLU A 15 17.33 -1.78 -3.18
C GLU A 15 15.81 -1.66 -3.02
N LEU A 16 15.13 -1.25 -4.08
CA LEU A 16 13.69 -1.04 -4.06
C LEU A 16 12.94 -2.34 -4.34
N HIS A 17 11.96 -2.60 -3.50
CA HIS A 17 10.99 -3.70 -3.68
C HIS A 17 9.61 -3.10 -3.94
N LYS A 18 8.88 -3.68 -4.90
CA LYS A 18 7.48 -3.29 -5.10
C LYS A 18 6.64 -3.91 -4.00
N HIS A 19 5.96 -3.05 -3.23
CA HIS A 19 5.06 -3.48 -2.17
C HIS A 19 3.62 -3.27 -2.61
N HIS A 20 2.86 -4.37 -2.71
CA HIS A 20 1.42 -4.30 -2.95
C HIS A 20 0.74 -3.97 -1.62
N ILE A 21 0.07 -2.81 -1.57
CA ILE A 21 -0.49 -2.28 -0.32
C ILE A 21 -1.57 -3.21 0.24
N PHE A 22 -2.46 -3.70 -0.62
CA PHE A 22 -3.42 -4.73 -0.23
C PHE A 22 -2.88 -6.07 -0.70
N TYR A 23 -2.50 -6.92 0.23
CA TYR A 23 -1.83 -8.18 -0.06
C TYR A 23 -2.69 -9.39 0.30
N GLY A 24 -2.13 -10.59 0.07
CA GLY A 24 -2.89 -11.82 0.03
C GLY A 24 -3.20 -12.19 -1.42
N THR A 25 -3.53 -13.44 -1.68
CA THR A 25 -3.59 -13.99 -3.03
C THR A 25 -4.46 -13.17 -4.00
N ALA A 26 -5.69 -12.88 -3.62
CA ALA A 26 -6.61 -12.11 -4.48
C ALA A 26 -6.28 -10.62 -4.46
N ASN A 27 -5.98 -10.06 -3.30
CA ASN A 27 -5.76 -8.62 -3.15
C ASN A 27 -4.48 -8.14 -3.82
N ARG A 28 -3.47 -9.00 -3.93
CA ARG A 28 -2.22 -8.64 -4.62
C ARG A 28 -2.48 -8.33 -6.10
N GLN A 29 -3.29 -9.14 -6.75
CA GLN A 29 -3.65 -8.91 -8.15
C GLN A 29 -4.48 -7.63 -8.30
N LYS A 30 -5.40 -7.39 -7.38
CA LYS A 30 -6.20 -6.16 -7.37
C LYS A 30 -5.33 -4.93 -7.13
N SER A 31 -4.37 -5.01 -6.21
CA SER A 31 -3.41 -3.93 -5.97
C SER A 31 -2.62 -3.59 -7.22
N GLU A 32 -2.15 -4.58 -7.94
CA GLU A 32 -1.42 -4.37 -9.20
C GLU A 32 -2.32 -3.72 -10.24
N LYS A 33 -3.53 -4.24 -10.42
CA LYS A 33 -4.49 -3.74 -11.41
C LYS A 33 -4.88 -2.29 -11.16
N TRP A 34 -5.09 -1.92 -9.91
CA TRP A 34 -5.61 -0.60 -9.53
C TRP A 34 -4.52 0.39 -9.11
N GLY A 35 -3.25 0.01 -9.26
CA GLY A 35 -2.14 0.90 -8.91
C GLY A 35 -1.94 1.10 -7.42
N CYS A 36 -2.41 0.17 -6.59
CA CYS A 36 -2.30 0.23 -5.13
C CYS A 36 -1.00 -0.40 -4.66
N TRP A 37 0.12 0.17 -5.09
CA TRP A 37 1.44 -0.31 -4.72
C TRP A 37 2.41 0.86 -4.62
N VAL A 38 3.47 0.65 -3.85
CA VAL A 38 4.56 1.63 -3.69
C VAL A 38 5.90 0.91 -3.73
N TRP A 39 6.96 1.67 -4.00
CA TRP A 39 8.31 1.19 -3.83
C TRP A 39 8.74 1.37 -2.39
N LEU A 40 9.34 0.35 -1.79
CA LEU A 40 9.93 0.43 -0.46
C LEU A 40 11.34 -0.17 -0.52
N THR A 41 12.29 0.43 0.22
CA THR A 41 13.57 -0.22 0.42
C THR A 41 13.38 -1.54 1.14
N ALA A 42 14.31 -2.47 0.98
CA ALA A 42 14.25 -3.77 1.61
C ALA A 42 14.00 -3.66 3.12
N LYS A 43 14.64 -2.68 3.78
CA LYS A 43 14.50 -2.43 5.20
C LYS A 43 13.04 -2.15 5.62
N TYR A 44 12.32 -1.35 4.83
CA TYR A 44 10.93 -1.01 5.12
C TYR A 44 9.94 -1.99 4.52
N HIS A 45 10.39 -2.92 3.69
CA HIS A 45 9.50 -3.92 3.11
C HIS A 45 9.39 -5.17 3.99
N ASN A 46 10.50 -5.87 4.26
CA ASN A 46 10.42 -7.11 5.04
C ASN A 46 11.73 -7.58 5.69
N MET A 47 12.78 -6.75 5.70
CA MET A 47 14.09 -7.23 6.15
C MET A 47 14.41 -6.89 7.61
N SER A 48 13.52 -6.23 8.33
CA SER A 48 13.72 -5.90 9.73
C SER A 48 12.36 -5.70 10.40
N ASP A 49 12.37 -5.54 11.72
CA ASP A 49 11.18 -5.21 12.49
C ASP A 49 10.58 -3.84 12.15
N ARG A 50 11.29 -3.03 11.35
CA ARG A 50 10.78 -1.80 10.77
C ARG A 50 10.10 -2.02 9.43
N GLY A 51 10.16 -3.24 8.89
CA GLY A 51 9.50 -3.57 7.64
C GLY A 51 7.98 -3.49 7.78
N VAL A 52 7.30 -3.12 6.69
CA VAL A 52 5.84 -2.93 6.68
C VAL A 52 5.08 -4.20 7.10
N HIS A 53 5.63 -5.37 6.83
CA HIS A 53 5.01 -6.64 7.23
C HIS A 53 5.10 -6.90 8.74
N PHE A 54 5.95 -6.18 9.45
CA PHE A 54 6.13 -6.30 10.90
C PHE A 54 5.66 -5.05 11.66
N ASP A 55 5.34 -3.98 10.95
CA ASP A 55 4.86 -2.71 11.52
C ASP A 55 3.41 -2.49 11.11
N LYS A 56 2.50 -2.87 11.99
CA LYS A 56 1.06 -2.78 11.72
C LYS A 56 0.59 -1.34 11.56
N ALA A 57 1.22 -0.39 12.26
CA ALA A 57 0.85 1.02 12.14
C ALA A 57 1.24 1.57 10.77
N LEU A 58 2.42 1.23 10.27
CA LEU A 58 2.86 1.64 8.94
C LEU A 58 2.00 0.98 7.86
N ASP A 59 1.71 -0.30 8.00
CA ASP A 59 0.85 -1.04 7.07
C ASP A 59 -0.53 -0.39 6.97
N LEU A 60 -1.14 -0.08 8.11
CA LEU A 60 -2.44 0.58 8.14
C LEU A 60 -2.38 1.99 7.54
N GLN A 61 -1.33 2.74 7.83
CA GLN A 61 -1.13 4.07 7.27
C GLN A 61 -1.11 4.03 5.74
N LEU A 62 -0.35 3.10 5.16
CA LEU A 62 -0.29 2.94 3.71
C LEU A 62 -1.65 2.57 3.13
N LYS A 63 -2.36 1.68 3.79
CA LYS A 63 -3.71 1.27 3.35
C LYS A 63 -4.70 2.43 3.39
N GLN A 64 -4.66 3.23 4.45
CA GLN A 64 -5.53 4.40 4.57
C GLN A 64 -5.21 5.47 3.53
N GLU A 65 -3.93 5.75 3.32
CA GLU A 65 -3.52 6.72 2.29
C GLU A 65 -3.93 6.25 0.90
N CYS A 66 -3.73 4.97 0.61
CA CYS A 66 -4.12 4.40 -0.68
C CYS A 66 -5.64 4.46 -0.87
N GLN A 67 -6.41 4.11 0.15
CA GLN A 67 -7.86 4.19 0.06
C GLN A 67 -8.33 5.62 -0.21
N ARG A 68 -7.78 6.62 0.47
CA ARG A 68 -8.15 8.02 0.24
C ARG A 68 -7.87 8.43 -1.21
N ARG A 69 -6.72 8.07 -1.75
CA ARG A 69 -6.37 8.38 -3.15
C ARG A 69 -7.25 7.64 -4.15
N PHE A 70 -7.52 6.37 -3.87
CA PHE A 70 -8.42 5.56 -4.70
C PHE A 70 -9.83 6.18 -4.74
N GLU A 71 -10.35 6.55 -3.58
CA GLU A 71 -11.70 7.10 -3.48
C GLU A 71 -11.81 8.48 -4.13
N ALA A 72 -10.74 9.26 -4.13
CA ALA A 72 -10.70 10.53 -4.83
C ALA A 72 -10.84 10.36 -6.35
N LEU A 73 -10.37 9.24 -6.89
CA LEU A 73 -10.44 8.95 -8.33
C LEU A 73 -11.68 8.14 -8.72
N TYR A 74 -12.07 7.17 -7.90
CA TYR A 74 -13.07 6.17 -8.28
C TYR A 74 -14.27 6.10 -7.34
N GLY A 75 -14.21 6.74 -6.18
CA GLY A 75 -15.27 6.74 -5.19
C GLY A 75 -15.20 5.61 -4.18
N HIS A 76 -15.91 5.83 -3.06
CA HIS A 76 -15.94 4.89 -1.94
C HIS A 76 -16.59 3.55 -2.31
N ASP A 77 -17.72 3.61 -3.02
CA ASP A 77 -18.44 2.38 -3.37
C ASP A 77 -17.59 1.47 -4.26
N THR A 78 -16.82 2.06 -5.17
CA THR A 78 -15.91 1.29 -6.02
C THR A 78 -14.80 0.64 -5.18
N PHE A 79 -14.25 1.37 -4.21
CA PHE A 79 -13.24 0.80 -3.31
C PHE A 79 -13.79 -0.41 -2.55
N MET A 80 -14.98 -0.28 -1.99
CA MET A 80 -15.63 -1.37 -1.25
C MET A 80 -15.94 -2.57 -2.14
N MET A 81 -16.32 -2.31 -3.40
CA MET A 81 -16.59 -3.38 -4.36
C MET A 81 -15.32 -4.16 -4.71
N VAL A 82 -14.18 -3.48 -4.80
CA VAL A 82 -12.90 -4.12 -5.16
C VAL A 82 -12.26 -4.82 -3.96
N PHE A 83 -12.14 -4.14 -2.83
CA PHE A 83 -11.37 -4.63 -1.68
C PHE A 83 -12.20 -5.14 -0.51
N HIS A 84 -13.51 -4.86 -0.48
CA HIS A 84 -14.47 -5.40 0.50
C HIS A 84 -14.23 -5.00 1.95
N ARG A 85 -13.37 -4.03 2.23
CA ARG A 85 -13.08 -3.59 3.59
C ARG A 85 -12.78 -2.09 3.61
N ASN A 86 -13.30 -1.40 4.63
CA ASN A 86 -13.05 0.02 4.83
C ASN A 86 -11.93 0.22 5.87
N TYR A 87 -10.75 0.63 5.41
CA TYR A 87 -9.61 0.85 6.28
C TYR A 87 -9.62 2.22 6.95
N LEU A 88 -10.52 3.11 6.55
CA LEU A 88 -10.66 4.44 7.16
C LEU A 88 -11.49 4.41 8.44
N GLU A 89 -12.30 3.37 8.65
CA GLU A 89 -13.04 3.13 9.88
C GLU A 89 -12.26 2.17 10.76
N VAL A 90 -11.38 2.71 11.60
CA VAL A 90 -10.55 1.91 12.50
C VAL A 90 -10.83 2.33 13.92
N GLU A 91 -11.16 1.35 14.74
CA GLU A 91 -11.36 1.56 16.17
C GLU A 91 -10.02 1.46 16.92
#